data_a8d15ddfa5e4a1936581ec73ce7fd4cd
#
_entry.id   a8d15ddfa5e4a1936581ec73ce7fd4cd
#
_cell.length_a   1.000
_cell.length_b   1.000
_cell.length_c   1.000
_cell.angle_alpha   90.00
_cell.angle_beta   90.00
_cell.angle_gamma   90.00
#
_symmetry.space_group_name_H-M   'P 1'
#
loop_
_entity.id
_entity.type
_entity.pdbx_description
1 polymer ?
#
loop_
_entity_poly.entity_id
_entity_poly.type
_entity_poly.pdbx_seq_one_letter_code
_entity_poly.pdbx_strand_id
1 'polypeptide(L)'
;MSSVLNNKVAKEKCQKFTPSDIVQTMLNLAGYTCRLAGHPVLENSFGSGNILTAIVKRYIDSCIAEGMTRDAISKGLSKDIYGIELDSVLFASCKEKLNAIVTDYNLPPVDWHLYNCDSLFWDNSQLQFDYIIGNPPYIVYKEIDKENQSLLREKFTSCSVGKFDYCYAFIESAINMLSGNGKLVQLIPSNIYKNVYGKNLRTILKGHIAVIYDYPSQNLFESALTSSSIFLYDKSCNSPVVRYQNFTEDQDIQVLRSSLGDKWMFSASMTAPPQSIQFGQLFHASIAVATQLNDAFVVSETVLSENALEKEIIRPAISPRSMRYKRKEFIIFPYKYINGELVRIPAEKFELLFPNVSSYLKQNLSKLNERKKDSSAAWFEYGRSQALKHLNQEKLLLSTIVTNSVETRQLDSETIPYSGIYITVKDSRYSLKDAERILKNKAFFEYVEKVGIRINGKSIRITCKDINNFNIVWG
;
A
#
# COMPACT_ATOMS: atom_id res chain seq x y z
N MET A 1 2.91 -6.09 -28.47
CA MET A 1 2.99 -5.67 -27.06
C MET A 1 1.95 -6.46 -26.28
N SER A 2 2.38 -7.36 -25.38
CA SER A 2 1.46 -8.15 -24.56
C SER A 2 0.80 -7.21 -23.54
N SER A 3 -0.53 -7.29 -23.43
CA SER A 3 -1.28 -6.48 -22.45
C SER A 3 -0.81 -6.83 -21.02
N VAL A 4 -0.61 -5.82 -20.19
CA VAL A 4 -0.22 -5.91 -18.77
C VAL A 4 -1.11 -6.86 -17.96
N LEU A 5 -2.28 -7.23 -18.48
CA LEU A 5 -3.32 -8.02 -17.82
C LEU A 5 -3.62 -9.33 -18.55
N ASN A 6 -2.64 -10.20 -18.68
CA ASN A 6 -2.86 -11.56 -19.20
C ASN A 6 -3.51 -12.52 -18.19
N ASN A 7 -3.76 -12.09 -16.94
CA ASN A 7 -4.32 -12.93 -15.89
C ASN A 7 -5.83 -12.66 -15.72
N LYS A 8 -6.68 -13.65 -16.04
CA LYS A 8 -8.15 -13.60 -15.91
C LYS A 8 -8.60 -13.12 -14.50
N VAL A 9 -7.88 -13.51 -13.45
CA VAL A 9 -8.13 -13.11 -12.06
C VAL A 9 -7.85 -11.61 -11.82
N ALA A 10 -6.85 -11.04 -12.51
CA ALA A 10 -6.57 -9.60 -12.41
C ALA A 10 -7.64 -8.78 -13.15
N LYS A 11 -8.14 -9.28 -14.29
CA LYS A 11 -9.25 -8.63 -15.02
C LYS A 11 -10.54 -8.57 -14.20
N GLU A 12 -10.95 -9.67 -13.56
CA GLU A 12 -12.17 -9.70 -12.73
C GLU A 12 -12.08 -8.80 -11.49
N LYS A 13 -10.90 -8.65 -10.89
CA LYS A 13 -10.69 -7.76 -9.71
C LYS A 13 -10.66 -6.27 -10.06
N CYS A 14 -10.38 -5.91 -11.29
CA CYS A 14 -10.32 -4.51 -11.74
C CYS A 14 -11.71 -3.91 -12.02
N GLN A 15 -12.75 -4.73 -12.15
CA GLN A 15 -14.11 -4.30 -12.49
C GLN A 15 -14.88 -3.88 -11.23
N LYS A 16 -14.48 -2.79 -10.59
CA LYS A 16 -15.21 -2.22 -9.46
C LYS A 16 -16.05 -1.05 -9.96
N PHE A 17 -17.37 -1.20 -9.91
CA PHE A 17 -18.30 -0.13 -10.25
C PHE A 17 -18.27 0.98 -9.20
N THR A 18 -17.95 2.19 -9.60
CA THR A 18 -18.03 3.36 -8.71
C THR A 18 -19.51 3.72 -8.50
N PRO A 19 -20.01 3.76 -7.25
CA PRO A 19 -21.39 4.13 -6.94
C PRO A 19 -21.72 5.56 -7.41
N SER A 20 -22.98 5.79 -7.76
CA SER A 20 -23.42 7.06 -8.36
C SER A 20 -23.20 8.28 -7.45
N ASP A 21 -23.44 8.17 -6.16
CA ASP A 21 -23.20 9.22 -5.16
C ASP A 21 -21.71 9.58 -5.05
N ILE A 22 -20.82 8.58 -5.12
CA ILE A 22 -19.37 8.77 -5.17
C ILE A 22 -18.94 9.46 -6.45
N VAL A 23 -19.53 9.07 -7.60
CA VAL A 23 -19.27 9.76 -8.89
C VAL A 23 -19.65 11.23 -8.79
N GLN A 24 -20.85 11.56 -8.28
CA GLN A 24 -21.27 12.95 -8.11
C GLN A 24 -20.33 13.72 -7.17
N THR A 25 -19.87 13.08 -6.09
CA THR A 25 -18.87 13.66 -5.17
C THR A 25 -17.57 13.98 -5.90
N MET A 26 -17.07 13.06 -6.74
CA MET A 26 -15.84 13.26 -7.52
C MET A 26 -15.98 14.44 -8.51
N LEU A 27 -17.08 14.51 -9.25
CA LEU A 27 -17.34 15.60 -10.18
C LEU A 27 -17.45 16.96 -9.47
N ASN A 28 -18.14 17.01 -8.33
CA ASN A 28 -18.27 18.22 -7.53
C ASN A 28 -16.92 18.66 -6.95
N LEU A 29 -16.11 17.70 -6.46
CA LEU A 29 -14.79 17.97 -5.92
C LEU A 29 -13.81 18.51 -6.98
N ALA A 30 -13.92 18.03 -8.23
CA ALA A 30 -13.16 18.57 -9.36
C ALA A 30 -13.59 20.00 -9.72
N GLY A 31 -14.76 20.43 -9.28
CA GLY A 31 -15.42 21.66 -9.77
C GLY A 31 -15.95 21.53 -11.20
N TYR A 32 -16.15 20.28 -11.66
CA TYR A 32 -16.73 19.98 -12.97
C TYR A 32 -18.26 20.15 -12.92
N THR A 33 -18.73 21.41 -12.88
CA THR A 33 -20.13 21.73 -12.55
C THR A 33 -20.86 22.60 -13.59
N CYS A 34 -20.18 23.60 -14.14
CA CYS A 34 -20.75 24.53 -15.12
C CYS A 34 -19.65 25.11 -16.01
N ARG A 35 -20.05 25.71 -17.15
CA ARG A 35 -19.14 26.28 -18.16
C ARG A 35 -18.09 25.27 -18.62
N LEU A 36 -18.56 24.06 -18.99
CA LEU A 36 -17.67 22.93 -19.26
C LEU A 36 -17.20 22.87 -20.72
N ALA A 37 -17.85 23.58 -21.62
CA ALA A 37 -17.46 23.65 -23.04
C ALA A 37 -16.06 24.29 -23.19
N GLY A 38 -15.19 23.60 -23.93
CA GLY A 38 -13.80 24.02 -24.15
C GLY A 38 -12.81 23.60 -23.06
N HIS A 39 -13.28 22.81 -22.09
CA HIS A 39 -12.44 22.25 -21.02
C HIS A 39 -12.26 20.74 -21.19
N PRO A 40 -11.18 20.27 -21.80
CA PRO A 40 -10.94 18.85 -22.04
C PRO A 40 -10.91 18.04 -20.74
N VAL A 41 -11.67 16.92 -20.72
CA VAL A 41 -11.71 15.97 -19.61
C VAL A 41 -11.35 14.57 -20.07
N LEU A 42 -10.58 13.85 -19.25
CA LEU A 42 -10.17 12.49 -19.50
C LEU A 42 -10.61 11.56 -18.35
N GLU A 43 -11.17 10.40 -18.71
CA GLU A 43 -11.20 9.23 -17.83
C GLU A 43 -10.22 8.18 -18.38
N ASN A 44 -9.11 7.95 -17.69
CA ASN A 44 -8.01 7.13 -18.17
C ASN A 44 -8.12 5.62 -17.89
N SER A 45 -9.29 5.16 -17.41
CA SER A 45 -9.66 3.74 -17.23
C SER A 45 -11.16 3.65 -16.96
N PHE A 46 -11.97 3.86 -18.01
CA PHE A 46 -13.40 4.11 -17.81
C PHE A 46 -14.24 2.87 -17.49
N GLY A 47 -13.69 1.66 -17.66
CA GLY A 47 -14.41 0.41 -17.36
C GLY A 47 -15.76 0.35 -18.10
N SER A 48 -16.84 0.12 -17.34
CA SER A 48 -18.20 0.12 -17.88
C SER A 48 -18.78 1.54 -18.12
N GLY A 49 -18.02 2.60 -17.85
CA GLY A 49 -18.37 3.99 -18.14
C GLY A 49 -19.21 4.70 -17.08
N ASN A 50 -19.23 4.26 -15.83
CA ASN A 50 -20.03 4.89 -14.79
C ASN A 50 -19.65 6.36 -14.54
N ILE A 51 -18.37 6.68 -14.56
CA ILE A 51 -17.88 8.04 -14.39
C ILE A 51 -18.03 8.80 -15.72
N LEU A 52 -17.63 8.21 -16.85
CA LEU A 52 -17.65 8.86 -18.15
C LEU A 52 -19.07 9.25 -18.58
N THR A 53 -20.06 8.40 -18.33
CA THR A 53 -21.48 8.72 -18.61
C THR A 53 -21.98 9.89 -17.76
N ALA A 54 -21.56 9.99 -16.50
CA ALA A 54 -21.88 11.11 -15.64
C ALA A 54 -21.17 12.41 -16.07
N ILE A 55 -19.92 12.33 -16.51
CA ILE A 55 -19.17 13.43 -17.11
C ILE A 55 -19.93 13.98 -18.32
N VAL A 56 -20.32 13.10 -19.27
CA VAL A 56 -21.04 13.48 -20.50
C VAL A 56 -22.37 14.12 -20.18
N LYS A 57 -23.19 13.54 -19.29
CA LYS A 57 -24.48 14.12 -18.89
C LYS A 57 -24.31 15.54 -18.33
N ARG A 58 -23.34 15.69 -17.37
CA ARG A 58 -23.07 16.99 -16.74
C ARG A 58 -22.56 18.03 -17.75
N TYR A 59 -21.75 17.60 -18.72
CA TYR A 59 -21.31 18.46 -19.82
C TYR A 59 -22.50 18.98 -20.65
N ILE A 60 -23.39 18.07 -21.06
CA ILE A 60 -24.58 18.43 -21.84
C ILE A 60 -25.48 19.40 -21.06
N ASP A 61 -25.77 19.07 -19.78
CA ASP A 61 -26.59 19.91 -18.91
C ASP A 61 -26.01 21.32 -18.74
N SER A 62 -24.68 21.44 -18.57
CA SER A 62 -23.96 22.72 -18.52
C SER A 62 -24.14 23.50 -19.82
N CYS A 63 -23.93 22.88 -20.95
CA CYS A 63 -24.05 23.53 -22.26
C CYS A 63 -25.51 24.00 -22.55
N ILE A 64 -26.48 23.18 -22.17
CA ILE A 64 -27.91 23.56 -22.29
C ILE A 64 -28.22 24.78 -21.41
N ALA A 65 -27.72 24.78 -20.15
CA ALA A 65 -27.90 25.91 -19.24
C ALA A 65 -27.28 27.22 -19.77
N GLU A 66 -26.22 27.10 -20.59
CA GLU A 66 -25.54 28.21 -21.26
C GLU A 66 -26.22 28.61 -22.60
N GLY A 67 -27.33 27.94 -22.97
CA GLY A 67 -28.08 28.26 -24.19
C GLY A 67 -27.38 27.80 -25.48
N MET A 68 -26.47 26.84 -25.43
CA MET A 68 -25.78 26.35 -26.62
C MET A 68 -26.72 25.56 -27.53
N THR A 69 -26.48 25.66 -28.83
CA THR A 69 -27.22 24.86 -29.81
C THR A 69 -26.83 23.39 -29.75
N ARG A 70 -27.74 22.50 -30.19
CA ARG A 70 -27.48 21.05 -30.23
C ARG A 70 -26.24 20.69 -31.03
N ASP A 71 -26.02 21.35 -32.17
CA ASP A 71 -24.80 21.13 -33.00
C ASP A 71 -23.55 21.59 -32.29
N ALA A 72 -23.59 22.70 -31.55
CA ALA A 72 -22.45 23.18 -30.76
C ALA A 72 -22.14 22.23 -29.61
N ILE A 73 -23.16 21.68 -28.94
CA ILE A 73 -22.99 20.69 -27.87
C ILE A 73 -22.33 19.41 -28.42
N SER A 74 -22.84 18.86 -29.54
CA SER A 74 -22.26 17.66 -30.16
C SER A 74 -20.81 17.88 -30.58
N LYS A 75 -20.46 19.01 -31.18
CA LYS A 75 -19.08 19.38 -31.54
C LYS A 75 -18.20 19.53 -30.28
N GLY A 76 -18.75 20.12 -29.23
CA GLY A 76 -18.06 20.24 -27.95
C GLY A 76 -17.74 18.88 -27.32
N LEU A 77 -18.72 17.97 -27.28
CA LEU A 77 -18.51 16.59 -26.82
C LEU A 77 -17.41 15.87 -27.60
N SER A 78 -17.41 16.00 -28.94
CA SER A 78 -16.36 15.42 -29.78
C SER A 78 -14.99 16.00 -29.51
N LYS A 79 -14.88 17.22 -29.04
CA LYS A 79 -13.59 17.90 -28.80
C LYS A 79 -13.06 17.70 -27.38
N ASP A 80 -13.96 17.70 -26.39
CA ASP A 80 -13.60 17.89 -24.99
C ASP A 80 -13.65 16.58 -24.18
N ILE A 81 -14.34 15.52 -24.66
CA ILE A 81 -14.52 14.26 -23.92
C ILE A 81 -13.56 13.20 -24.41
N TYR A 82 -12.71 12.71 -23.51
CA TYR A 82 -11.71 11.66 -23.77
C TYR A 82 -11.89 10.51 -22.81
N GLY A 83 -11.68 9.28 -23.33
CA GLY A 83 -11.75 8.07 -22.52
C GLY A 83 -10.79 6.99 -23.02
N ILE A 84 -10.21 6.23 -22.10
CA ILE A 84 -9.34 5.10 -22.41
C ILE A 84 -9.81 3.87 -21.63
N GLU A 85 -9.90 2.75 -22.31
CA GLU A 85 -10.20 1.44 -21.69
C GLU A 85 -9.47 0.33 -22.44
N LEU A 86 -8.83 -0.55 -21.65
CA LEU A 86 -8.07 -1.68 -22.20
C LEU A 86 -8.96 -2.83 -22.65
N ASP A 87 -10.05 -3.10 -21.90
CA ASP A 87 -10.98 -4.20 -22.20
C ASP A 87 -11.94 -3.80 -23.32
N SER A 88 -11.87 -4.51 -24.45
CA SER A 88 -12.67 -4.20 -25.66
C SER A 88 -14.18 -4.37 -25.45
N VAL A 89 -14.60 -5.28 -24.56
CA VAL A 89 -16.02 -5.50 -24.25
C VAL A 89 -16.58 -4.34 -23.46
N LEU A 90 -15.86 -3.90 -22.41
CA LEU A 90 -16.23 -2.74 -21.62
C LEU A 90 -16.19 -1.45 -22.47
N PHE A 91 -15.18 -1.33 -23.32
CA PHE A 91 -15.05 -0.23 -24.27
C PHE A 91 -16.29 -0.10 -25.16
N ALA A 92 -16.70 -1.21 -25.81
CA ALA A 92 -17.87 -1.22 -26.70
C ALA A 92 -19.16 -0.88 -25.92
N SER A 93 -19.37 -1.51 -24.76
CA SER A 93 -20.52 -1.26 -23.90
C SER A 93 -20.61 0.20 -23.44
N CYS A 94 -19.49 0.82 -23.06
CA CYS A 94 -19.47 2.23 -22.68
C CYS A 94 -19.84 3.14 -23.87
N LYS A 95 -19.25 2.90 -25.04
CA LYS A 95 -19.55 3.68 -26.26
C LYS A 95 -21.04 3.64 -26.62
N GLU A 96 -21.67 2.46 -26.50
CA GLU A 96 -23.11 2.31 -26.69
C GLU A 96 -23.93 3.16 -25.72
N LYS A 97 -23.57 3.16 -24.43
CA LYS A 97 -24.21 4.00 -23.39
C LYS A 97 -24.07 5.48 -23.69
N LEU A 98 -22.91 5.93 -24.16
CA LEU A 98 -22.68 7.33 -24.52
C LEU A 98 -23.53 7.73 -25.72
N ASN A 99 -23.65 6.88 -26.74
CA ASN A 99 -24.51 7.11 -27.88
C ASN A 99 -26.00 7.15 -27.49
N ALA A 100 -26.44 6.30 -26.56
CA ALA A 100 -27.81 6.36 -26.03
C ALA A 100 -28.08 7.69 -25.32
N ILE A 101 -27.14 8.20 -24.50
CA ILE A 101 -27.28 9.52 -23.87
C ILE A 101 -27.44 10.62 -24.91
N VAL A 102 -26.61 10.64 -25.97
CA VAL A 102 -26.69 11.61 -27.07
C VAL A 102 -28.07 11.58 -27.74
N THR A 103 -28.60 10.37 -27.95
CA THR A 103 -29.93 10.16 -28.51
C THR A 103 -31.04 10.68 -27.57
N ASP A 104 -30.96 10.36 -26.27
CA ASP A 104 -31.93 10.79 -25.24
C ASP A 104 -32.03 12.34 -25.16
N TYR A 105 -30.89 13.02 -25.33
CA TYR A 105 -30.86 14.50 -25.38
C TYR A 105 -31.18 15.09 -26.76
N ASN A 106 -31.54 14.26 -27.74
CA ASN A 106 -31.80 14.65 -29.14
C ASN A 106 -30.65 15.46 -29.77
N LEU A 107 -29.40 15.07 -29.48
CA LEU A 107 -28.21 15.68 -30.06
C LEU A 107 -27.79 14.95 -31.34
N PRO A 108 -27.10 15.62 -32.29
CA PRO A 108 -26.43 14.96 -33.40
C PRO A 108 -25.40 13.90 -32.92
N PRO A 109 -25.12 12.90 -33.75
CA PRO A 109 -24.09 11.93 -33.45
C PRO A 109 -22.73 12.57 -33.10
N VAL A 110 -22.02 11.97 -32.13
CA VAL A 110 -20.74 12.46 -31.61
C VAL A 110 -19.61 11.57 -32.10
N ASP A 111 -18.57 12.16 -32.64
CA ASP A 111 -17.29 11.45 -32.91
C ASP A 111 -16.44 11.48 -31.65
N TRP A 112 -16.43 10.36 -30.91
CA TRP A 112 -15.84 10.28 -29.58
C TRP A 112 -14.34 10.09 -29.64
N HIS A 113 -13.59 10.81 -28.81
CA HIS A 113 -12.18 10.53 -28.54
C HIS A 113 -12.04 9.38 -27.49
N LEU A 114 -12.46 8.19 -27.89
CA LEU A 114 -12.34 6.99 -27.07
C LEU A 114 -11.25 6.06 -27.67
N TYR A 115 -10.38 5.53 -26.81
CA TYR A 115 -9.24 4.73 -27.20
C TYR A 115 -9.27 3.36 -26.50
N ASN A 116 -9.27 2.27 -27.28
CA ASN A 116 -9.17 0.91 -26.76
C ASN A 116 -7.70 0.49 -26.71
N CYS A 117 -6.99 0.91 -25.67
CA CYS A 117 -5.56 0.65 -25.51
C CYS A 117 -5.15 0.71 -24.03
N ASP A 118 -3.87 0.41 -23.76
CA ASP A 118 -3.30 0.58 -22.44
C ASP A 118 -2.99 2.06 -22.17
N SER A 119 -3.69 2.64 -21.21
CA SER A 119 -3.58 4.05 -20.83
C SER A 119 -2.17 4.45 -20.38
N LEU A 120 -1.41 3.55 -19.74
CA LEU A 120 -0.07 3.84 -19.28
C LEU A 120 0.96 3.95 -20.42
N PHE A 121 0.64 3.37 -21.57
CA PHE A 121 1.50 3.35 -22.77
C PHE A 121 0.86 4.08 -23.96
N TRP A 122 -0.27 4.74 -23.73
CA TRP A 122 -0.90 5.59 -24.76
C TRP A 122 0.01 6.78 -25.07
N ASP A 123 0.38 6.94 -26.34
CA ASP A 123 1.23 8.07 -26.79
C ASP A 123 0.34 9.27 -27.10
N ASN A 124 0.48 10.32 -26.29
CA ASN A 124 -0.35 11.52 -26.36
C ASN A 124 0.38 12.77 -25.84
N SER A 125 1.68 12.84 -26.01
CA SER A 125 2.55 13.89 -25.48
C SER A 125 2.08 15.33 -25.79
N GLN A 126 1.16 15.50 -26.72
CA GLN A 126 0.60 16.80 -27.15
C GLN A 126 -0.74 17.16 -26.45
N LEU A 127 -1.40 16.20 -25.82
CA LEU A 127 -2.69 16.42 -25.19
C LEU A 127 -2.56 16.79 -23.71
N GLN A 128 -3.27 17.83 -23.32
CA GLN A 128 -3.36 18.26 -21.93
C GLN A 128 -4.83 18.40 -21.54
N PHE A 129 -5.15 18.05 -20.30
CA PHE A 129 -6.52 18.03 -19.80
C PHE A 129 -6.70 18.98 -18.62
N ASP A 130 -7.82 19.71 -18.64
CA ASP A 130 -8.21 20.55 -17.52
C ASP A 130 -8.78 19.72 -16.37
N TYR A 131 -9.36 18.57 -16.71
CA TYR A 131 -9.88 17.62 -15.73
C TYR A 131 -9.44 16.19 -16.08
N ILE A 132 -8.97 15.46 -15.08
CA ILE A 132 -8.84 14.01 -15.16
C ILE A 132 -9.60 13.43 -13.97
N ILE A 133 -10.63 12.63 -14.24
CA ILE A 133 -11.54 12.11 -13.21
C ILE A 133 -11.68 10.60 -13.44
N GLY A 134 -11.37 9.79 -12.44
CA GLY A 134 -11.40 8.35 -12.67
C GLY A 134 -11.18 7.50 -11.41
N ASN A 135 -11.34 6.20 -11.61
CA ASN A 135 -11.07 5.16 -10.62
C ASN A 135 -10.05 4.18 -11.21
N PRO A 136 -8.74 4.33 -10.96
CA PRO A 136 -7.71 3.49 -11.55
C PRO A 136 -7.79 2.04 -11.07
N PRO A 137 -7.26 1.06 -11.81
CA PRO A 137 -7.26 -0.34 -11.40
C PRO A 137 -6.40 -0.59 -10.16
N TYR A 138 -6.91 -1.40 -9.19
CA TYR A 138 -6.24 -1.73 -7.93
C TYR A 138 -5.57 -3.09 -8.03
N ILE A 139 -4.37 -3.14 -8.62
CA ILE A 139 -3.56 -4.34 -8.77
C ILE A 139 -2.36 -4.23 -7.86
N VAL A 140 -2.17 -5.20 -6.97
CA VAL A 140 -1.02 -5.21 -6.07
C VAL A 140 0.23 -5.76 -6.79
N TYR A 141 1.40 -5.32 -6.38
CA TYR A 141 2.70 -5.65 -7.00
C TYR A 141 2.89 -7.12 -7.39
N LYS A 142 2.46 -8.06 -6.55
CA LYS A 142 2.62 -9.51 -6.80
C LYS A 142 1.74 -10.06 -7.95
N GLU A 143 0.72 -9.33 -8.35
CA GLU A 143 -0.21 -9.67 -9.41
C GLU A 143 0.23 -9.08 -10.77
N ILE A 144 1.19 -8.16 -10.76
CA ILE A 144 1.83 -7.60 -11.95
C ILE A 144 2.94 -8.58 -12.38
N ASP A 145 3.00 -8.96 -13.64
CA ASP A 145 4.07 -9.80 -14.16
C ASP A 145 5.43 -9.07 -14.14
N LYS A 146 6.52 -9.84 -14.25
CA LYS A 146 7.89 -9.31 -14.08
C LYS A 146 8.30 -8.31 -15.17
N GLU A 147 7.85 -8.52 -16.40
CA GLU A 147 8.15 -7.65 -17.55
C GLU A 147 7.52 -6.28 -17.31
N ASN A 148 6.24 -6.25 -16.98
CA ASN A 148 5.52 -5.03 -16.68
C ASN A 148 6.00 -4.35 -15.41
N GLN A 149 6.42 -5.13 -14.37
CA GLN A 149 7.10 -4.52 -13.20
C GLN A 149 8.35 -3.75 -13.62
N SER A 150 9.12 -4.23 -14.58
CA SER A 150 10.34 -3.57 -15.06
C SER A 150 10.02 -2.32 -15.87
N LEU A 151 9.08 -2.42 -16.83
CA LEU A 151 8.63 -1.30 -17.65
C LEU A 151 8.06 -0.14 -16.79
N LEU A 152 7.22 -0.46 -15.79
CA LEU A 152 6.66 0.54 -14.89
C LEU A 152 7.72 1.22 -14.02
N ARG A 153 8.76 0.48 -13.60
CA ARG A 153 9.88 1.05 -12.85
C ARG A 153 10.70 2.04 -13.67
N GLU A 154 10.89 1.74 -14.94
CA GLU A 154 11.64 2.58 -15.86
C GLU A 154 10.86 3.85 -16.20
N LYS A 155 9.55 3.72 -16.45
CA LYS A 155 8.71 4.82 -16.94
C LYS A 155 8.23 5.76 -15.84
N PHE A 156 7.95 5.26 -14.61
CA PHE A 156 7.29 6.03 -13.55
C PHE A 156 8.12 6.12 -12.27
N THR A 157 8.39 7.35 -11.83
CA THR A 157 9.11 7.64 -10.58
C THR A 157 8.40 7.04 -9.36
N SER A 158 7.06 7.10 -9.34
CA SER A 158 6.23 6.52 -8.27
C SER A 158 6.42 5.00 -8.11
N CYS A 159 6.82 4.32 -9.19
CA CYS A 159 7.02 2.86 -9.24
C CYS A 159 8.49 2.45 -9.13
N SER A 160 9.46 3.38 -9.09
CA SER A 160 10.89 3.09 -9.20
C SER A 160 11.44 2.23 -8.08
N VAL A 161 10.82 2.21 -6.89
CA VAL A 161 11.34 1.53 -5.70
C VAL A 161 10.28 0.63 -5.05
N GLY A 162 10.70 -0.55 -4.62
CA GLY A 162 9.94 -1.42 -3.74
C GLY A 162 8.79 -2.18 -4.42
N LYS A 163 7.72 -2.46 -3.66
CA LYS A 163 6.51 -3.16 -4.10
C LYS A 163 5.39 -2.14 -4.26
N PHE A 164 5.36 -1.45 -5.38
CA PHE A 164 4.35 -0.45 -5.70
C PHE A 164 2.99 -1.09 -6.04
N ASP A 165 1.91 -0.34 -5.89
CA ASP A 165 0.59 -0.71 -6.41
C ASP A 165 0.41 -0.10 -7.82
N TYR A 166 -0.29 -0.80 -8.71
CA TYR A 166 -0.45 -0.42 -10.13
C TYR A 166 -1.06 0.98 -10.30
N CYS A 167 -1.98 1.36 -9.42
CA CYS A 167 -2.60 2.68 -9.43
C CYS A 167 -1.60 3.85 -9.28
N TYR A 168 -0.38 3.61 -8.76
CA TYR A 168 0.65 4.66 -8.65
C TYR A 168 1.06 5.20 -10.02
N ALA A 169 1.25 4.29 -10.98
CA ALA A 169 1.56 4.67 -12.36
C ALA A 169 0.41 5.47 -13.00
N PHE A 170 -0.86 5.08 -12.74
CA PHE A 170 -2.04 5.81 -13.24
C PHE A 170 -2.13 7.23 -12.69
N ILE A 171 -1.84 7.42 -11.40
CA ILE A 171 -1.84 8.74 -10.75
C ILE A 171 -0.75 9.62 -11.36
N GLU A 172 0.49 9.12 -11.46
CA GLU A 172 1.60 9.88 -12.04
C GLU A 172 1.37 10.19 -13.52
N SER A 173 0.91 9.22 -14.31
CA SER A 173 0.54 9.43 -15.71
C SER A 173 -0.53 10.51 -15.86
N ALA A 174 -1.58 10.47 -15.03
CA ALA A 174 -2.62 11.48 -15.04
C ALA A 174 -2.08 12.89 -14.71
N ILE A 175 -1.22 13.01 -13.69
CA ILE A 175 -0.60 14.30 -13.32
C ILE A 175 0.22 14.87 -14.49
N ASN A 176 0.92 14.02 -15.23
CA ASN A 176 1.74 14.44 -16.37
C ASN A 176 0.88 14.94 -17.55
N MET A 177 -0.36 14.45 -17.68
CA MET A 177 -1.31 14.86 -18.72
C MET A 177 -2.16 16.07 -18.34
N LEU A 178 -2.08 16.60 -17.12
CA LEU A 178 -2.83 17.78 -16.73
C LEU A 178 -2.28 19.06 -17.39
N SER A 179 -3.18 19.94 -17.81
CA SER A 179 -2.86 21.32 -18.20
C SER A 179 -2.24 22.11 -17.02
N GLY A 180 -1.75 23.31 -17.26
CA GLY A 180 -1.11 24.15 -16.23
C GLY A 180 -1.97 24.43 -14.99
N ASN A 181 -3.29 24.50 -15.17
CA ASN A 181 -4.30 24.67 -14.09
C ASN A 181 -5.20 23.44 -13.93
N GLY A 182 -4.76 22.30 -14.46
CA GLY A 182 -5.57 21.07 -14.49
C GLY A 182 -5.76 20.46 -13.12
N LYS A 183 -6.87 19.73 -12.99
CA LYS A 183 -7.31 19.06 -11.77
C LYS A 183 -7.44 17.56 -11.96
N LEU A 184 -6.89 16.78 -11.04
CA LEU A 184 -7.04 15.34 -10.97
C LEU A 184 -7.90 14.97 -9.77
N VAL A 185 -8.98 14.23 -10.01
CA VAL A 185 -9.77 13.61 -8.94
C VAL A 185 -9.83 12.11 -9.17
N GLN A 186 -9.31 11.35 -8.23
CA GLN A 186 -9.36 9.89 -8.33
C GLN A 186 -9.82 9.25 -7.03
N LEU A 187 -10.58 8.15 -7.18
CA LEU A 187 -10.89 7.22 -6.11
C LEU A 187 -9.77 6.18 -6.03
N ILE A 188 -9.18 6.01 -4.85
CA ILE A 188 -7.97 5.18 -4.65
C ILE A 188 -8.02 4.44 -3.31
N PRO A 189 -7.21 3.39 -3.09
CA PRO A 189 -7.05 2.81 -1.76
C PRO A 189 -6.39 3.79 -0.79
N SER A 190 -6.98 4.00 0.40
CA SER A 190 -6.44 4.91 1.44
C SER A 190 -5.05 4.52 1.95
N ASN A 191 -4.63 3.26 1.75
CA ASN A 191 -3.32 2.78 2.21
C ASN A 191 -2.13 3.50 1.53
N ILE A 192 -2.34 4.15 0.39
CA ILE A 192 -1.29 4.92 -0.30
C ILE A 192 -0.67 6.00 0.58
N TYR A 193 -1.43 6.58 1.51
CA TYR A 193 -0.94 7.63 2.41
C TYR A 193 0.04 7.10 3.44
N LYS A 194 -0.03 5.83 3.79
CA LYS A 194 0.76 5.21 4.87
C LYS A 194 1.69 4.09 4.41
N ASN A 195 1.46 3.52 3.21
CA ASN A 195 2.25 2.41 2.69
C ASN A 195 3.72 2.82 2.50
N VAL A 196 4.65 1.94 2.91
CA VAL A 196 6.10 2.19 2.84
C VAL A 196 6.54 2.51 1.41
N TYR A 197 6.07 1.74 0.44
CA TYR A 197 6.46 1.89 -0.97
C TYR A 197 5.70 2.99 -1.72
N GLY A 198 4.75 3.68 -1.07
CA GLY A 198 4.06 4.84 -1.61
C GLY A 198 4.80 6.17 -1.41
N LYS A 199 6.03 6.17 -0.86
CA LYS A 199 6.78 7.40 -0.56
C LYS A 199 6.99 8.29 -1.80
N ASN A 200 7.42 7.72 -2.92
CA ASN A 200 7.68 8.49 -4.14
C ASN A 200 6.39 9.11 -4.69
N LEU A 201 5.29 8.35 -4.71
CA LEU A 201 3.98 8.89 -5.09
C LEU A 201 3.55 10.04 -4.18
N ARG A 202 3.69 9.90 -2.86
CA ARG A 202 3.37 10.99 -1.91
C ARG A 202 4.23 12.22 -2.12
N THR A 203 5.49 12.06 -2.51
CA THR A 203 6.37 13.18 -2.86
C THR A 203 5.83 13.94 -4.08
N ILE A 204 5.36 13.22 -5.10
CA ILE A 204 4.73 13.81 -6.30
C ILE A 204 3.43 14.54 -5.92
N LEU A 205 2.56 13.89 -5.16
CA LEU A 205 1.27 14.45 -4.75
C LEU A 205 1.41 15.67 -3.83
N LYS A 206 2.44 15.68 -2.97
CA LYS A 206 2.60 16.70 -1.92
C LYS A 206 2.61 18.12 -2.46
N GLY A 207 3.06 18.33 -3.70
CA GLY A 207 3.12 19.67 -4.31
C GLY A 207 1.78 20.38 -4.38
N HIS A 208 0.74 19.68 -4.82
CA HIS A 208 -0.53 20.27 -5.21
C HIS A 208 -1.77 19.52 -4.72
N ILE A 209 -1.63 18.54 -3.81
CA ILE A 209 -2.80 17.92 -3.21
C ILE A 209 -3.57 18.94 -2.39
N ALA A 210 -4.87 19.08 -2.64
CA ALA A 210 -5.71 20.11 -2.04
C ALA A 210 -6.71 19.53 -1.04
N VAL A 211 -7.37 18.42 -1.39
CA VAL A 211 -8.43 17.81 -0.58
C VAL A 211 -8.28 16.29 -0.58
N ILE A 212 -8.58 15.67 0.55
CA ILE A 212 -8.69 14.22 0.73
C ILE A 212 -10.00 13.92 1.45
N TYR A 213 -10.86 13.12 0.83
CA TYR A 213 -12.04 12.51 1.41
C TYR A 213 -11.74 11.04 1.69
N ASP A 214 -11.73 10.64 2.96
CA ASP A 214 -11.34 9.29 3.41
C ASP A 214 -12.55 8.50 3.94
N TYR A 215 -12.69 7.26 3.46
CA TYR A 215 -13.76 6.33 3.80
C TYR A 215 -13.17 5.05 4.43
N PRO A 216 -12.51 5.12 5.60
CA PRO A 216 -11.68 4.04 6.10
C PRO A 216 -12.43 2.77 6.51
N SER A 217 -13.72 2.89 6.82
CA SER A 217 -14.56 1.76 7.28
C SER A 217 -15.81 1.54 6.43
N GLN A 218 -16.04 2.35 5.42
CA GLN A 218 -17.18 2.18 4.53
C GLN A 218 -16.81 1.26 3.37
N ASN A 219 -17.59 0.20 3.17
CA ASN A 219 -17.49 -0.63 1.98
C ASN A 219 -18.13 0.13 0.82
N LEU A 220 -17.36 1.01 0.16
CA LEU A 220 -17.82 1.70 -1.06
C LEU A 220 -18.10 0.74 -2.22
N PHE A 221 -17.63 -0.50 -2.10
CA PHE A 221 -17.83 -1.58 -3.07
C PHE A 221 -18.40 -2.79 -2.34
N GLU A 222 -19.50 -3.35 -2.82
CA GLU A 222 -20.14 -4.54 -2.25
C GLU A 222 -19.20 -5.76 -2.14
N SER A 223 -18.16 -5.82 -2.98
CA SER A 223 -17.26 -6.98 -3.09
C SER A 223 -15.86 -6.79 -2.46
N ALA A 224 -15.54 -5.65 -1.83
CA ALA A 224 -14.18 -5.40 -1.33
C ALA A 224 -14.10 -4.64 -0.01
N LEU A 225 -13.50 -5.28 0.99
CA LEU A 225 -13.14 -4.75 2.31
C LEU A 225 -11.92 -3.77 2.25
N THR A 226 -11.84 -2.89 1.27
CA THR A 226 -10.71 -1.96 1.15
C THR A 226 -11.16 -0.55 1.53
N SER A 227 -10.48 0.04 2.51
CA SER A 227 -10.58 1.49 2.78
C SER A 227 -10.26 2.26 1.51
N SER A 228 -11.13 3.16 1.12
CA SER A 228 -10.99 3.96 -0.09
C SER A 228 -10.96 5.45 0.24
N SER A 229 -10.33 6.24 -0.61
CA SER A 229 -10.36 7.70 -0.50
C SER A 229 -10.47 8.35 -1.86
N ILE A 230 -11.06 9.55 -1.89
CA ILE A 230 -11.06 10.44 -3.06
C ILE A 230 -10.09 11.57 -2.75
N PHE A 231 -9.22 11.90 -3.69
CA PHE A 231 -8.36 13.07 -3.54
C PHE A 231 -8.54 14.04 -4.70
N LEU A 232 -8.31 15.31 -4.41
CA LEU A 232 -8.14 16.38 -5.40
C LEU A 232 -6.68 16.79 -5.43
N TYR A 233 -6.06 16.66 -6.60
CA TYR A 233 -4.80 17.28 -6.94
C TYR A 233 -5.09 18.43 -7.89
N ASP A 234 -4.73 19.67 -7.55
CA ASP A 234 -4.99 20.87 -8.30
C ASP A 234 -3.68 21.61 -8.56
N LYS A 235 -3.23 21.61 -9.83
CA LYS A 235 -1.96 22.28 -10.21
C LYS A 235 -1.93 23.77 -9.87
N SER A 236 -3.07 24.41 -9.79
CA SER A 236 -3.18 25.82 -9.41
C SER A 236 -3.16 26.06 -7.90
N CYS A 237 -3.30 25.00 -7.09
CA CYS A 237 -3.37 25.09 -5.64
C CYS A 237 -2.00 25.33 -5.00
N ASN A 238 -1.81 26.54 -4.47
CA ASN A 238 -0.62 26.93 -3.68
C ASN A 238 -0.92 27.01 -2.18
N SER A 239 -2.05 26.47 -1.71
CA SER A 239 -2.45 26.47 -0.30
C SER A 239 -1.40 25.75 0.56
N PRO A 240 -0.99 26.33 1.72
CA PRO A 240 -0.09 25.66 2.65
C PRO A 240 -0.76 24.51 3.42
N VAL A 241 -2.10 24.37 3.29
CA VAL A 241 -2.88 23.34 3.96
C VAL A 241 -3.56 22.42 2.97
N VAL A 242 -3.82 21.19 3.42
CA VAL A 242 -4.63 20.16 2.76
C VAL A 242 -5.87 19.94 3.61
N ARG A 243 -7.06 20.02 3.02
CA ARG A 243 -8.29 19.65 3.71
C ARG A 243 -8.41 18.13 3.74
N TYR A 244 -8.56 17.57 4.92
CA TYR A 244 -8.80 16.15 5.13
C TYR A 244 -10.14 15.95 5.83
N GLN A 245 -11.02 15.14 5.22
CA GLN A 245 -12.31 14.77 5.78
C GLN A 245 -12.40 13.24 5.90
N ASN A 246 -12.65 12.76 7.12
CA ASN A 246 -12.88 11.34 7.42
C ASN A 246 -14.36 11.13 7.68
N PHE A 247 -15.04 10.44 6.78
CA PHE A 247 -16.49 10.22 6.86
C PHE A 247 -16.92 9.15 7.88
N THR A 248 -15.97 8.36 8.39
CA THR A 248 -16.25 7.37 9.45
C THR A 248 -16.16 7.99 10.85
N GLU A 249 -15.26 8.93 11.04
CA GLU A 249 -14.98 9.58 12.33
C GLU A 249 -15.61 10.99 12.42
N ASP A 250 -16.38 11.39 11.41
CA ASP A 250 -16.98 12.73 11.26
C ASP A 250 -15.95 13.86 11.50
N GLN A 251 -14.74 13.65 10.94
CA GLN A 251 -13.64 14.59 11.11
C GLN A 251 -13.43 15.42 9.84
N ASP A 252 -13.41 16.74 9.96
CA ASP A 252 -13.03 17.68 8.89
C ASP A 252 -11.96 18.64 9.43
N ILE A 253 -10.73 18.50 8.92
CA ILE A 253 -9.58 19.24 9.43
C ILE A 253 -8.71 19.80 8.30
N GLN A 254 -7.95 20.83 8.63
CA GLN A 254 -6.88 21.34 7.79
C GLN A 254 -5.54 20.85 8.33
N VAL A 255 -4.73 20.24 7.47
CA VAL A 255 -3.41 19.71 7.80
C VAL A 255 -2.36 20.53 7.07
N LEU A 256 -1.35 21.02 7.78
CA LEU A 256 -0.23 21.71 7.16
C LEU A 256 0.48 20.78 6.17
N ARG A 257 0.62 21.19 4.92
CA ARG A 257 1.31 20.44 3.86
C ARG A 257 2.76 20.13 4.24
N SER A 258 3.44 21.04 4.94
CA SER A 258 4.80 20.86 5.44
C SER A 258 4.92 19.71 6.44
N SER A 259 3.87 19.43 7.24
CA SER A 259 3.85 18.35 8.22
C SER A 259 3.67 16.96 7.61
N LEU A 260 3.28 16.87 6.33
CA LEU A 260 3.14 15.60 5.61
C LEU A 260 4.53 15.01 5.34
N GLY A 261 4.93 14.04 6.15
CA GLY A 261 6.22 13.36 6.08
C GLY A 261 6.21 12.11 5.17
N ASP A 262 7.09 11.15 5.46
CA ASP A 262 7.17 9.87 4.73
C ASP A 262 5.85 9.08 4.75
N LYS A 263 5.14 9.07 5.87
CA LYS A 263 3.75 8.64 6.01
C LYS A 263 2.90 9.89 6.24
N TRP A 264 1.78 9.97 5.56
CA TRP A 264 0.83 11.05 5.79
C TRP A 264 -0.12 10.66 6.91
N MET A 265 -0.10 11.47 7.96
CA MET A 265 -0.96 11.32 9.13
C MET A 265 -1.84 12.56 9.21
N PHE A 266 -3.15 12.31 9.17
CA PHE A 266 -4.15 13.37 9.17
C PHE A 266 -4.69 13.53 10.59
N SER A 267 -4.03 14.37 11.39
CA SER A 267 -4.48 14.75 12.73
C SER A 267 -4.19 16.21 12.97
N ALA A 268 -5.05 16.90 13.72
CA ALA A 268 -4.98 18.32 13.97
C ALA A 268 -3.76 18.78 14.79
N SER A 269 -3.09 17.88 15.51
CA SER A 269 -1.82 18.16 16.18
C SER A 269 -1.03 16.88 16.43
N MET A 270 0.13 16.76 15.79
CA MET A 270 1.19 15.85 16.18
C MET A 270 2.51 16.61 16.36
N THR A 271 2.46 17.75 17.04
CA THR A 271 3.67 18.29 17.67
C THR A 271 3.93 17.39 18.88
N ALA A 272 5.08 16.70 18.85
CA ALA A 272 5.53 15.97 20.03
C ALA A 272 5.56 16.94 21.23
N PRO A 273 5.02 16.56 22.39
CA PRO A 273 5.15 17.38 23.58
C PRO A 273 6.61 17.75 23.83
N PRO A 274 6.92 18.96 24.30
CA PRO A 274 8.30 19.44 24.45
C PRO A 274 9.24 18.55 25.28
N GLN A 275 8.70 17.64 26.07
CA GLN A 275 9.45 16.73 26.96
C GLN A 275 9.27 15.25 26.59
N SER A 276 8.94 14.93 25.33
CA SER A 276 8.77 13.54 24.91
C SER A 276 10.09 12.91 24.46
N ILE A 277 10.24 11.61 24.75
CA ILE A 277 11.37 10.78 24.32
C ILE A 277 10.83 9.74 23.34
N GLN A 278 11.49 9.55 22.21
CA GLN A 278 11.10 8.51 21.27
C GLN A 278 11.40 7.10 21.82
N PHE A 279 10.48 6.16 21.63
CA PHE A 279 10.64 4.76 22.04
C PHE A 279 11.96 4.17 21.53
N GLY A 280 12.34 4.45 20.28
CA GLY A 280 13.58 3.97 19.65
C GLY A 280 14.88 4.54 20.26
N GLN A 281 14.80 5.53 21.15
CA GLN A 281 15.96 6.01 21.91
C GLN A 281 16.25 5.08 23.10
N LEU A 282 15.21 4.47 23.69
CA LEU A 282 15.29 3.63 24.88
C LEU A 282 15.34 2.13 24.55
N PHE A 283 14.65 1.73 23.49
CA PHE A 283 14.46 0.36 23.06
C PHE A 283 14.77 0.21 21.57
N HIS A 284 15.01 -1.03 21.14
CA HIS A 284 15.22 -1.36 19.74
C HIS A 284 14.11 -2.30 19.26
N ALA A 285 13.26 -1.81 18.34
CA ALA A 285 12.28 -2.64 17.66
C ALA A 285 12.85 -3.20 16.37
N SER A 286 12.84 -4.51 16.21
CA SER A 286 13.32 -5.23 15.02
C SER A 286 12.28 -6.23 14.53
N ILE A 287 12.28 -6.47 13.22
CA ILE A 287 11.48 -7.55 12.64
C ILE A 287 12.07 -8.90 13.08
N ALA A 288 11.23 -9.91 13.28
CA ALA A 288 11.64 -11.27 13.53
C ALA A 288 12.52 -11.85 12.41
N VAL A 289 13.22 -12.96 12.66
CA VAL A 289 14.09 -13.56 11.65
C VAL A 289 13.34 -13.91 10.37
N ALA A 290 13.98 -13.74 9.24
CA ALA A 290 13.42 -14.00 7.93
C ALA A 290 14.20 -15.15 7.24
N THR A 291 13.76 -16.37 7.48
CA THR A 291 14.32 -17.55 6.81
C THR A 291 14.07 -17.52 5.30
N GLN A 292 13.02 -16.84 4.87
CA GLN A 292 12.44 -16.84 3.52
C GLN A 292 11.96 -18.23 3.05
N LEU A 293 11.94 -19.21 3.96
CA LEU A 293 11.37 -20.55 3.77
C LEU A 293 11.11 -21.20 5.16
N ASN A 294 10.12 -20.69 5.90
CA ASN A 294 9.84 -21.17 7.26
C ASN A 294 9.57 -22.67 7.31
N ASP A 295 8.91 -23.23 6.29
CA ASP A 295 8.57 -24.66 6.22
C ASP A 295 9.80 -25.60 6.25
N ALA A 296 10.98 -25.10 5.84
CA ALA A 296 12.23 -25.85 5.94
C ALA A 296 12.97 -25.65 7.27
N PHE A 297 12.81 -24.49 7.92
CA PHE A 297 13.58 -24.16 9.11
C PHE A 297 12.81 -24.33 10.42
N VAL A 298 11.49 -24.15 10.40
CA VAL A 298 10.65 -24.27 11.61
C VAL A 298 10.10 -25.71 11.66
N VAL A 299 10.40 -26.41 12.73
CA VAL A 299 10.16 -27.84 12.87
C VAL A 299 9.40 -28.15 14.15
N SER A 300 8.64 -29.26 14.15
CA SER A 300 7.97 -29.81 15.33
C SER A 300 8.93 -30.74 16.10
N GLU A 301 8.52 -31.12 17.32
CA GLU A 301 9.24 -32.10 18.13
C GLU A 301 9.31 -33.48 17.44
N THR A 302 8.25 -33.84 16.70
CA THR A 302 8.21 -35.06 15.90
C THR A 302 9.28 -35.06 14.81
N VAL A 303 9.38 -33.96 14.03
CA VAL A 303 10.39 -33.82 12.97
C VAL A 303 11.82 -33.88 13.52
N LEU A 304 12.06 -33.26 14.70
CA LEU A 304 13.36 -33.34 15.38
C LEU A 304 13.76 -34.78 15.67
N SER A 305 12.81 -35.57 16.19
CA SER A 305 13.04 -36.97 16.59
C SER A 305 13.21 -37.89 15.40
N GLU A 306 12.32 -37.80 14.42
CA GLU A 306 12.30 -38.63 13.22
C GLU A 306 13.55 -38.47 12.36
N ASN A 307 14.11 -37.24 12.31
CA ASN A 307 15.29 -36.94 11.54
C ASN A 307 16.55 -36.88 12.36
N ALA A 308 16.50 -37.15 13.67
CA ALA A 308 17.63 -37.13 14.62
C ALA A 308 18.47 -35.84 14.50
N LEU A 309 17.80 -34.66 14.36
CA LEU A 309 18.47 -33.40 14.09
C LEU A 309 19.39 -32.99 15.26
N GLU A 310 20.59 -32.48 14.92
CA GLU A 310 21.60 -32.08 15.88
C GLU A 310 21.11 -30.93 16.78
N LYS A 311 21.06 -31.17 18.10
CA LYS A 311 20.48 -30.25 19.09
C LYS A 311 21.25 -28.93 19.23
N GLU A 312 22.53 -28.93 18.88
CA GLU A 312 23.41 -27.78 19.00
C GLU A 312 23.00 -26.57 18.20
N ILE A 313 22.29 -26.81 17.10
CA ILE A 313 21.75 -25.73 16.21
C ILE A 313 20.23 -25.68 16.17
N ILE A 314 19.58 -26.35 17.13
CA ILE A 314 18.14 -26.24 17.32
C ILE A 314 17.86 -25.27 18.47
N ARG A 315 16.94 -24.34 18.25
CA ARG A 315 16.46 -23.37 19.25
C ARG A 315 14.94 -23.45 19.39
N PRO A 316 14.39 -23.13 20.58
CA PRO A 316 12.96 -22.90 20.71
C PRO A 316 12.53 -21.80 19.75
N ALA A 317 11.40 -21.96 19.07
CA ALA A 317 10.88 -21.00 18.11
C ALA A 317 9.47 -20.52 18.51
N ILE A 318 9.14 -19.27 18.09
CA ILE A 318 7.85 -18.70 18.42
C ILE A 318 7.40 -17.70 17.35
N SER A 319 6.10 -17.63 17.13
CA SER A 319 5.43 -16.59 16.36
C SER A 319 4.20 -16.09 17.12
N PRO A 320 3.62 -14.92 16.79
CA PRO A 320 2.34 -14.49 17.36
C PRO A 320 1.24 -15.53 17.16
N ARG A 321 1.29 -16.28 16.04
CA ARG A 321 0.33 -17.34 15.76
C ARG A 321 0.55 -18.56 16.67
N SER A 322 1.78 -19.08 16.79
CA SER A 322 2.06 -20.22 17.65
C SER A 322 1.84 -19.89 19.15
N MET A 323 2.10 -18.65 19.53
CA MET A 323 1.79 -18.12 20.86
C MET A 323 0.29 -18.22 21.18
N ARG A 324 -0.56 -17.75 20.24
CA ARG A 324 -2.03 -17.79 20.38
C ARG A 324 -2.57 -19.21 20.50
N TYR A 325 -2.03 -20.15 19.72
CA TYR A 325 -2.45 -21.55 19.70
C TYR A 325 -1.65 -22.45 20.65
N LYS A 326 -0.75 -21.89 21.47
CA LYS A 326 0.10 -22.62 22.44
C LYS A 326 0.88 -23.77 21.80
N ARG A 327 1.35 -23.60 20.56
CA ARG A 327 2.14 -24.60 19.83
C ARG A 327 3.59 -24.53 20.28
N LYS A 328 4.20 -25.70 20.51
CA LYS A 328 5.63 -25.84 20.75
C LYS A 328 6.32 -26.04 19.41
N GLU A 329 7.19 -25.13 19.06
CA GLU A 329 7.92 -25.11 17.78
C GLU A 329 9.41 -24.91 18.04
N PHE A 330 10.22 -25.37 17.09
CA PHE A 330 11.65 -25.23 17.12
C PHE A 330 12.13 -24.68 15.77
N ILE A 331 13.33 -24.13 15.73
CA ILE A 331 13.94 -23.61 14.52
C ILE A 331 15.38 -24.08 14.39
N ILE A 332 15.75 -24.49 13.19
CA ILE A 332 17.16 -24.71 12.83
C ILE A 332 17.83 -23.34 12.79
N PHE A 333 18.81 -23.12 13.67
CA PHE A 333 19.52 -21.85 13.86
C PHE A 333 21.00 -22.03 13.51
N PRO A 334 21.41 -21.92 12.23
CA PRO A 334 22.75 -22.24 11.74
C PRO A 334 23.76 -21.11 12.05
N TYR A 335 23.74 -20.62 13.28
CA TYR A 335 24.61 -19.54 13.75
C TYR A 335 25.02 -19.79 15.18
N LYS A 336 26.12 -19.14 15.62
CA LYS A 336 26.57 -19.14 17.02
C LYS A 336 26.78 -17.70 17.48
N TYR A 337 26.68 -17.47 18.79
CA TYR A 337 27.13 -16.22 19.40
C TYR A 337 28.37 -16.55 20.26
N ILE A 338 29.48 -15.84 19.99
CA ILE A 338 30.71 -15.94 20.74
C ILE A 338 31.01 -14.54 21.28
N ASN A 339 31.10 -14.40 22.59
CA ASN A 339 31.26 -13.10 23.25
C ASN A 339 30.22 -12.03 22.83
N GLY A 340 28.99 -12.46 22.59
CA GLY A 340 27.92 -11.59 22.16
C GLY A 340 27.86 -11.26 20.64
N GLU A 341 28.88 -11.66 19.88
CA GLU A 341 28.93 -11.46 18.45
C GLU A 341 28.42 -12.66 17.66
N LEU A 342 27.71 -12.38 16.57
CA LEU A 342 27.18 -13.39 15.67
C LEU A 342 28.32 -14.01 14.84
N VAL A 343 28.49 -15.31 14.94
CA VAL A 343 29.46 -16.07 14.16
C VAL A 343 28.74 -17.02 13.22
N ARG A 344 29.08 -16.96 11.92
CA ARG A 344 28.57 -17.85 10.89
C ARG A 344 29.35 -19.16 10.88
N ILE A 345 28.64 -20.25 10.60
CA ILE A 345 29.29 -21.55 10.41
C ILE A 345 29.88 -21.56 9.00
N PRO A 346 31.18 -21.88 8.83
CA PRO A 346 31.79 -21.99 7.51
C PRO A 346 31.07 -23.04 6.65
N ALA A 347 30.80 -22.71 5.38
CA ALA A 347 29.97 -23.55 4.51
C ALA A 347 30.57 -24.94 4.31
N GLU A 348 31.88 -25.04 4.21
CA GLU A 348 32.65 -26.28 4.07
C GLU A 348 32.59 -27.20 5.31
N LYS A 349 32.27 -26.64 6.47
CA LYS A 349 32.17 -27.37 7.75
C LYS A 349 30.74 -27.75 8.13
N PHE A 350 29.73 -27.07 7.56
CA PHE A 350 28.34 -27.24 7.97
C PHE A 350 27.85 -28.67 7.82
N GLU A 351 28.08 -29.30 6.66
CA GLU A 351 27.66 -30.67 6.38
C GLU A 351 28.38 -31.70 7.22
N LEU A 352 29.64 -31.42 7.58
CA LEU A 352 30.44 -32.30 8.44
C LEU A 352 29.99 -32.22 9.89
N LEU A 353 29.69 -31.03 10.39
CA LEU A 353 29.29 -30.79 11.77
C LEU A 353 27.83 -31.18 12.06
N PHE A 354 26.95 -31.04 11.04
CA PHE A 354 25.51 -31.22 11.17
C PHE A 354 24.93 -32.05 10.00
N PRO A 355 25.33 -33.34 9.87
CA PRO A 355 24.96 -34.17 8.74
C PRO A 355 23.46 -34.42 8.66
N ASN A 356 22.76 -34.61 9.78
CA ASN A 356 21.31 -34.86 9.79
C ASN A 356 20.52 -33.60 9.41
N VAL A 357 20.85 -32.44 10.00
CA VAL A 357 20.23 -31.15 9.62
C VAL A 357 20.54 -30.84 8.14
N SER A 358 21.76 -31.09 7.69
CA SER A 358 22.13 -30.91 6.28
C SER A 358 21.27 -31.77 5.35
N SER A 359 21.14 -33.07 5.66
CA SER A 359 20.31 -34.00 4.92
C SER A 359 18.84 -33.56 4.88
N TYR A 360 18.30 -33.15 6.03
CA TYR A 360 16.93 -32.64 6.14
C TYR A 360 16.71 -31.38 5.31
N LEU A 361 17.59 -30.37 5.43
CA LEU A 361 17.46 -29.13 4.64
C LEU A 361 17.61 -29.37 3.15
N LYS A 362 18.45 -30.33 2.72
CA LYS A 362 18.67 -30.69 1.31
C LYS A 362 17.41 -31.25 0.64
N GLN A 363 16.43 -31.78 1.38
CA GLN A 363 15.12 -32.15 0.84
C GLN A 363 14.37 -30.95 0.22
N ASN A 364 14.73 -29.74 0.65
CA ASN A 364 14.19 -28.48 0.12
C ASN A 364 15.21 -27.64 -0.67
N LEU A 365 16.31 -28.26 -1.15
CA LEU A 365 17.46 -27.53 -1.74
C LEU A 365 17.07 -26.63 -2.91
N SER A 366 16.18 -27.07 -3.82
CA SER A 366 15.69 -26.25 -4.94
C SER A 366 15.04 -24.96 -4.41
N LYS A 367 14.08 -25.08 -3.48
CA LYS A 367 13.39 -23.92 -2.85
C LYS A 367 14.35 -23.02 -2.10
N LEU A 368 15.35 -23.59 -1.41
CA LEU A 368 16.38 -22.85 -0.68
C LEU A 368 17.26 -22.01 -1.61
N ASN A 369 17.55 -22.51 -2.81
CA ASN A 369 18.34 -21.80 -3.81
C ASN A 369 17.53 -20.73 -4.54
N GLU A 370 16.24 -20.96 -4.79
CA GLU A 370 15.34 -20.03 -5.49
C GLU A 370 14.85 -18.87 -4.60
N ARG A 371 14.91 -19.01 -3.26
CA ARG A 371 14.44 -17.96 -2.34
C ARG A 371 15.25 -16.67 -2.45
N LYS A 372 14.60 -15.54 -2.18
CA LYS A 372 15.28 -14.24 -2.07
C LYS A 372 16.17 -14.22 -0.83
N LYS A 373 17.48 -14.26 -1.02
CA LYS A 373 18.48 -14.23 0.06
C LYS A 373 19.51 -13.12 -0.13
N ASP A 374 20.17 -12.75 0.95
CA ASP A 374 21.34 -11.88 0.91
C ASP A 374 22.44 -12.53 0.08
N SER A 375 23.20 -11.77 -0.70
CA SER A 375 24.21 -12.31 -1.62
C SER A 375 25.28 -13.15 -0.92
N SER A 376 25.57 -12.84 0.35
CA SER A 376 26.54 -13.56 1.18
C SER A 376 25.95 -14.77 1.91
N ALA A 377 24.62 -15.00 1.86
CA ALA A 377 23.98 -16.07 2.61
C ALA A 377 24.22 -17.44 1.95
N ALA A 378 24.76 -18.40 2.71
CA ALA A 378 24.88 -19.79 2.30
C ALA A 378 23.48 -20.44 2.12
N TRP A 379 23.42 -21.59 1.46
CA TRP A 379 22.17 -22.28 1.17
C TRP A 379 21.39 -22.69 2.43
N PHE A 380 22.10 -23.00 3.52
CA PHE A 380 21.56 -23.41 4.83
C PHE A 380 21.29 -22.24 5.79
N GLU A 381 21.70 -21.02 5.46
CA GLU A 381 21.48 -19.83 6.30
C GLU A 381 20.12 -19.19 6.03
N TYR A 382 19.70 -18.29 6.89
CA TYR A 382 18.46 -17.51 6.67
C TYR A 382 18.59 -16.60 5.45
N GLY A 383 17.47 -16.34 4.78
CA GLY A 383 17.49 -15.47 3.61
C GLY A 383 17.85 -14.01 3.92
N ARG A 384 17.64 -13.56 5.18
CA ARG A 384 18.01 -12.23 5.65
C ARG A 384 18.67 -12.28 7.01
N SER A 385 19.76 -11.52 7.16
CA SER A 385 20.58 -11.49 8.38
C SER A 385 20.25 -10.34 9.35
N GLN A 386 19.43 -9.36 8.93
CA GLN A 386 19.20 -8.10 9.67
C GLN A 386 18.72 -8.30 11.12
N ALA A 387 17.88 -9.31 11.36
CA ALA A 387 17.32 -9.57 12.68
C ALA A 387 18.31 -10.23 13.65
N LEU A 388 19.39 -10.83 13.15
CA LEU A 388 20.26 -11.70 13.93
C LEU A 388 21.09 -10.95 14.99
N LYS A 389 21.41 -9.67 14.75
CA LYS A 389 22.37 -8.91 15.57
C LYS A 389 21.98 -8.79 17.06
N HIS A 390 20.68 -8.77 17.37
CA HIS A 390 20.16 -8.49 18.72
C HIS A 390 19.32 -9.63 19.30
N LEU A 391 19.45 -10.85 18.77
CA LEU A 391 18.63 -11.99 19.20
C LEU A 391 19.14 -12.69 20.47
N ASN A 392 20.43 -12.58 20.79
CA ASN A 392 21.09 -13.27 21.91
C ASN A 392 20.85 -12.59 23.27
N GLN A 393 19.72 -11.99 23.46
CA GLN A 393 19.32 -11.33 24.71
C GLN A 393 17.83 -11.54 24.96
N GLU A 394 17.39 -11.25 26.18
CA GLU A 394 15.96 -11.23 26.47
C GLU A 394 15.24 -10.22 25.57
N LYS A 395 14.04 -10.57 25.17
CA LYS A 395 13.27 -9.75 24.22
C LYS A 395 11.78 -9.86 24.45
N LEU A 396 11.04 -8.86 24.00
CA LEU A 396 9.58 -8.83 24.03
C LEU A 396 9.04 -9.02 22.61
N LEU A 397 8.23 -10.05 22.38
CA LEU A 397 7.59 -10.32 21.09
C LEU A 397 6.20 -9.70 21.03
N LEU A 398 5.86 -9.09 19.88
CA LEU A 398 4.52 -8.64 19.55
C LEU A 398 4.19 -8.91 18.07
N SER A 399 2.88 -8.89 17.76
CA SER A 399 2.39 -9.06 16.39
C SER A 399 2.65 -7.80 15.55
N THR A 400 2.89 -7.96 14.24
CA THR A 400 2.80 -6.86 13.27
C THR A 400 1.35 -6.40 13.02
N ILE A 401 0.36 -7.18 13.50
CA ILE A 401 -1.07 -6.87 13.37
C ILE A 401 -1.65 -6.70 14.77
N VAL A 402 -2.23 -5.55 15.02
CA VAL A 402 -2.91 -5.17 16.26
C VAL A 402 -4.41 -5.02 15.95
N THR A 403 -5.29 -5.53 16.83
CA THR A 403 -6.73 -5.46 16.60
C THR A 403 -7.43 -4.61 17.67
N ASN A 404 -7.42 -5.04 18.93
CA ASN A 404 -8.06 -4.29 20.02
C ASN A 404 -7.05 -3.82 21.07
N SER A 405 -5.91 -4.51 21.15
CA SER A 405 -4.83 -4.20 22.10
C SER A 405 -3.52 -4.76 21.57
N VAL A 406 -2.43 -4.29 22.14
CA VAL A 406 -1.08 -4.82 21.86
C VAL A 406 -0.79 -5.97 22.80
N GLU A 407 -0.78 -7.19 22.26
CA GLU A 407 -0.37 -8.38 23.00
C GLU A 407 1.15 -8.55 22.89
N THR A 408 1.79 -8.79 24.04
CA THR A 408 3.23 -8.98 24.15
C THR A 408 3.57 -10.27 24.89
N ARG A 409 4.74 -10.83 24.60
CA ARG A 409 5.29 -11.96 25.34
C ARG A 409 6.81 -11.79 25.55
N GLN A 410 7.25 -11.88 26.79
CA GLN A 410 8.67 -11.88 27.10
C GLN A 410 9.28 -13.24 26.74
N LEU A 411 10.43 -13.21 26.09
CA LEU A 411 11.22 -14.35 25.64
C LEU A 411 12.63 -14.27 26.25
N ASP A 412 13.20 -15.41 26.52
CA ASP A 412 14.61 -15.54 26.88
C ASP A 412 15.56 -15.28 25.70
N SER A 413 16.87 -15.38 25.93
CA SER A 413 17.90 -15.21 24.91
C SER A 413 17.86 -16.30 23.83
N GLU A 414 17.45 -17.52 24.19
CA GLU A 414 17.52 -18.71 23.33
C GLU A 414 16.33 -18.83 22.38
N THR A 415 15.16 -18.29 22.76
CA THR A 415 13.94 -18.39 21.95
C THR A 415 14.01 -17.45 20.75
N ILE A 416 13.82 -18.00 19.55
CA ILE A 416 13.92 -17.29 18.28
C ILE A 416 12.52 -16.92 17.74
N PRO A 417 12.16 -15.63 17.66
CA PRO A 417 10.97 -15.20 16.99
C PRO A 417 11.15 -15.29 15.47
N TYR A 418 10.30 -16.05 14.77
CA TYR A 418 10.37 -16.19 13.30
C TYR A 418 9.25 -15.46 12.57
N SER A 419 8.41 -14.74 13.30
CA SER A 419 7.37 -13.83 12.79
C SER A 419 7.05 -12.79 13.85
N GLY A 420 6.59 -11.61 13.45
CA GLY A 420 6.28 -10.52 14.38
C GLY A 420 7.41 -9.48 14.47
N ILE A 421 7.33 -8.68 15.51
CA ILE A 421 8.34 -7.68 15.90
C ILE A 421 8.85 -8.07 17.27
N TYR A 422 10.15 -7.99 17.48
CA TYR A 422 10.72 -8.13 18.80
C TYR A 422 11.37 -6.83 19.26
N ILE A 423 11.32 -6.61 20.58
CA ILE A 423 11.87 -5.43 21.25
C ILE A 423 12.99 -5.89 22.17
N THR A 424 14.11 -5.18 22.15
CA THR A 424 15.21 -5.34 23.09
C THR A 424 15.52 -4.01 23.78
N VAL A 425 16.15 -4.09 24.95
CA VAL A 425 16.56 -2.90 25.70
C VAL A 425 17.80 -2.29 25.02
N LYS A 426 17.79 -0.99 24.81
CA LYS A 426 18.92 -0.21 24.29
C LYS A 426 19.57 0.63 25.38
N ASP A 427 18.77 1.21 26.24
CA ASP A 427 19.21 2.01 27.39
C ASP A 427 19.01 1.18 28.67
N SER A 428 20.10 0.79 29.31
CA SER A 428 20.10 -0.09 30.48
C SER A 428 19.40 0.47 31.73
N ARG A 429 19.02 1.75 31.72
CA ARG A 429 18.18 2.36 32.77
C ARG A 429 16.74 1.86 32.74
N TYR A 430 16.34 1.22 31.66
CA TYR A 430 15.00 0.70 31.43
C TYR A 430 15.00 -0.83 31.29
N SER A 431 13.84 -1.43 31.47
CA SER A 431 13.62 -2.87 31.40
C SER A 431 12.62 -3.25 30.32
N LEU A 432 12.54 -4.54 29.96
CA LEU A 432 11.49 -5.06 29.08
C LEU A 432 10.08 -4.87 29.68
N LYS A 433 9.95 -4.83 31.01
CA LYS A 433 8.68 -4.52 31.68
C LYS A 433 8.24 -3.07 31.41
N ASP A 434 9.20 -2.14 31.33
CA ASP A 434 8.89 -0.74 30.97
C ASP A 434 8.43 -0.67 29.49
N ALA A 435 9.13 -1.36 28.59
CA ALA A 435 8.70 -1.45 27.20
C ALA A 435 7.28 -2.04 27.09
N GLU A 436 6.99 -3.10 27.81
CA GLU A 436 5.67 -3.73 27.83
C GLU A 436 4.58 -2.78 28.33
N ARG A 437 4.84 -2.08 29.45
CA ARG A 437 3.93 -1.09 30.03
C ARG A 437 3.63 0.03 29.02
N ILE A 438 4.65 0.54 28.32
CA ILE A 438 4.49 1.58 27.30
C ILE A 438 3.66 1.06 26.13
N LEU A 439 3.96 -0.11 25.59
CA LEU A 439 3.27 -0.68 24.44
C LEU A 439 1.81 -1.11 24.73
N LYS A 440 1.48 -1.41 25.99
CA LYS A 440 0.11 -1.73 26.43
C LYS A 440 -0.69 -0.50 26.86
N ASN A 441 -0.08 0.68 26.91
CA ASN A 441 -0.76 1.91 27.29
C ASN A 441 -1.77 2.35 26.20
N LYS A 442 -2.88 2.93 26.62
CA LYS A 442 -3.91 3.49 25.76
C LYS A 442 -3.34 4.49 24.75
N ALA A 443 -2.40 5.36 25.18
CA ALA A 443 -1.76 6.33 24.32
C ALA A 443 -0.99 5.70 23.16
N PHE A 444 -0.33 4.54 23.37
CA PHE A 444 0.33 3.81 22.28
C PHE A 444 -0.69 3.20 21.33
N PHE A 445 -1.80 2.65 21.82
CA PHE A 445 -2.85 2.12 20.98
C PHE A 445 -3.50 3.20 20.11
N GLU A 446 -3.86 4.35 20.68
CA GLU A 446 -4.36 5.53 19.94
C GLU A 446 -3.36 6.02 18.88
N TYR A 447 -2.06 5.99 19.20
CA TYR A 447 -1.02 6.29 18.23
C TYR A 447 -1.00 5.25 17.10
N VAL A 448 -1.09 3.95 17.42
CA VAL A 448 -1.15 2.86 16.43
C VAL A 448 -2.34 3.02 15.48
N GLU A 449 -3.50 3.41 15.98
CA GLU A 449 -4.68 3.67 15.14
C GLU A 449 -4.41 4.80 14.12
N LYS A 450 -3.65 5.81 14.51
CA LYS A 450 -3.28 6.95 13.64
C LYS A 450 -2.22 6.58 12.59
N VAL A 451 -1.14 5.89 13.00
CA VAL A 451 0.04 5.65 12.13
C VAL A 451 -0.02 4.34 11.35
N GLY A 452 -0.77 3.35 11.85
CA GLY A 452 -0.85 2.03 11.27
C GLY A 452 -1.71 1.98 10.00
N ILE A 453 -1.55 0.89 9.25
CA ILE A 453 -2.32 0.62 8.03
C ILE A 453 -3.48 -0.29 8.37
N ARG A 454 -4.71 0.16 8.21
CA ARG A 454 -5.91 -0.68 8.36
C ARG A 454 -5.89 -1.76 7.27
N ILE A 455 -6.12 -3.03 7.64
CA ILE A 455 -6.11 -4.17 6.73
C ILE A 455 -7.56 -4.62 6.50
N ASN A 456 -8.19 -5.19 7.53
CA ASN A 456 -9.57 -5.69 7.49
C ASN A 456 -10.25 -5.36 8.81
N GLY A 457 -11.43 -4.74 8.78
CA GLY A 457 -12.18 -4.38 9.96
C GLY A 457 -11.34 -3.54 10.94
N LYS A 458 -11.17 -4.03 12.19
CA LYS A 458 -10.39 -3.36 13.24
C LYS A 458 -8.89 -3.70 13.22
N SER A 459 -8.43 -4.54 12.29
CA SER A 459 -7.02 -4.97 12.26
C SER A 459 -6.11 -3.92 11.63
N ILE A 460 -5.04 -3.56 12.33
CA ILE A 460 -4.09 -2.52 11.97
C ILE A 460 -2.70 -3.14 11.87
N ARG A 461 -2.02 -2.93 10.75
CA ARG A 461 -0.62 -3.32 10.57
C ARG A 461 0.30 -2.20 11.01
N ILE A 462 1.30 -2.55 11.83
CA ILE A 462 2.37 -1.65 12.30
C ILE A 462 3.73 -2.16 11.85
N THR A 463 4.71 -1.27 11.84
CA THR A 463 6.11 -1.55 11.51
C THR A 463 7.03 -1.22 12.67
N CYS A 464 8.26 -1.72 12.65
CA CYS A 464 9.31 -1.35 13.62
C CYS A 464 9.52 0.19 13.65
N LYS A 465 9.44 0.85 12.50
CA LYS A 465 9.57 2.31 12.40
C LYS A 465 8.45 3.03 13.17
N ASP A 466 7.22 2.51 13.10
CA ASP A 466 6.08 3.10 13.82
C ASP A 466 6.30 2.98 15.33
N ILE A 467 6.79 1.84 15.81
CA ILE A 467 7.09 1.64 17.24
C ILE A 467 8.23 2.55 17.67
N ASN A 468 9.34 2.58 16.93
CA ASN A 468 10.52 3.38 17.29
C ASN A 468 10.21 4.88 17.31
N ASN A 469 9.28 5.35 16.49
CA ASN A 469 8.88 6.77 16.40
C ASN A 469 7.80 7.17 17.42
N PHE A 470 7.31 6.26 18.24
CA PHE A 470 6.35 6.60 19.28
C PHE A 470 6.97 7.53 20.31
N ASN A 471 6.35 8.68 20.54
CA ASN A 471 6.78 9.65 21.55
C ASN A 471 6.18 9.30 22.92
N ILE A 472 7.03 8.91 23.84
CA ILE A 472 6.67 8.58 25.21
C ILE A 472 6.55 9.88 26.00
N VAL A 473 5.41 10.10 26.60
CA VAL A 473 5.18 11.16 27.59
C VAL A 473 5.19 10.50 28.95
N TRP A 474 6.16 10.83 29.78
CA TRP A 474 6.20 10.38 31.17
C TRP A 474 5.21 11.23 31.96
N GLY A 475 4.12 10.60 32.42
CA GLY A 475 3.17 11.20 33.36
C GLY A 475 3.55 10.88 34.80
#